data_c33724a2f6668ae212123ac93533dece
#
_entry.id   c33724a2f6668ae212123ac93533dece
#
_cell.length_a   1.000
_cell.length_b   1.000
_cell.length_c   1.000
_cell.angle_alpha   90.00
_cell.angle_beta   90.00
_cell.angle_gamma   90.00
#
_symmetry.space_group_name_H-M   'P 1'
#
loop_
_entity.id
_entity.type
_entity.pdbx_description
1 polymer ?
#
loop_
_entity_poly.entity_id
_entity_poly.type
_entity_poly.pdbx_seq_one_letter_code
_entity_poly.pdbx_strand_id
1 'polypeptide(L)'
;MPVNEGLGVHALMDLGGRLKFGPDVEYLESRSLDYNVAENKRHVFAESIRRILPGITDEDIMPDMSGIRPKLQKKGQPARDFVIVHETARGLSGFVNLIGIESPGLTSAPAIARYVERLLF
;
A
#
# COMPACT_ATOMS: atom_id res chain seq x y z
N MET A 1 8.83 10.15 -14.92
CA MET A 1 8.49 9.05 -14.01
C MET A 1 7.91 9.67 -12.76
N PRO A 2 6.79 9.22 -12.21
CA PRO A 2 6.33 9.74 -10.94
C PRO A 2 7.36 9.40 -9.87
N VAL A 3 7.87 10.43 -9.22
CA VAL A 3 8.86 10.35 -8.13
C VAL A 3 8.17 9.89 -6.82
N ASN A 4 6.97 9.35 -6.93
CA ASN A 4 6.11 9.11 -5.79
C ASN A 4 6.16 7.65 -5.37
N GLU A 5 6.55 7.43 -4.16
CA GLU A 5 6.57 6.19 -3.41
C GLU A 5 5.17 5.55 -3.23
N GLY A 6 4.18 5.99 -4.00
CA GLY A 6 2.80 5.51 -4.03
C GLY A 6 2.32 5.12 -5.43
N LEU A 7 1.34 4.25 -5.46
CA LEU A 7 0.58 3.91 -6.65
C LEU A 7 -0.23 5.15 -7.08
N GLY A 8 0.01 5.90 -8.01
CA GLY A 8 -0.74 7.11 -8.39
C GLY A 8 -2.27 6.93 -8.29
N VAL A 9 -2.98 8.03 -8.19
CA VAL A 9 -4.44 8.01 -8.09
C VAL A 9 -5.05 7.30 -9.29
N HIS A 10 -5.80 6.25 -9.05
CA HIS A 10 -6.55 5.51 -10.08
C HIS A 10 -8.01 5.33 -9.63
N ALA A 11 -8.88 5.02 -10.58
CA ALA A 11 -10.28 4.76 -10.32
C ALA A 11 -10.51 3.26 -10.13
N LEU A 12 -11.32 2.91 -9.16
CA LEU A 12 -11.84 1.56 -8.99
C LEU A 12 -13.32 1.62 -8.62
N MET A 13 -14.06 0.58 -8.96
CA MET A 13 -15.47 0.45 -8.57
C MET A 13 -15.57 -0.60 -7.47
N ASP A 14 -16.24 -0.26 -6.36
CA ASP A 14 -16.51 -1.22 -5.32
C ASP A 14 -17.69 -2.14 -5.70
N LEU A 15 -17.91 -3.19 -4.90
CA LEU A 15 -19.02 -4.14 -5.15
C LEU A 15 -20.41 -3.51 -5.06
N GLY A 16 -20.54 -2.34 -4.45
CA GLY A 16 -21.77 -1.56 -4.39
C GLY A 16 -21.97 -0.61 -5.57
N GLY A 17 -21.04 -0.61 -6.53
CA GLY A 17 -21.10 0.26 -7.71
C GLY A 17 -20.61 1.68 -7.47
N ARG A 18 -19.98 1.99 -6.33
CA ARG A 18 -19.43 3.30 -6.04
C ARG A 18 -18.04 3.43 -6.63
N LEU A 19 -17.75 4.58 -7.26
CA LEU A 19 -16.41 4.92 -7.69
C LEU A 19 -15.57 5.38 -6.50
N LYS A 20 -14.37 4.82 -6.41
CA LYS A 20 -13.35 5.19 -5.44
C LYS A 20 -12.08 5.60 -6.16
N PHE A 21 -11.39 6.57 -5.59
CA PHE A 21 -10.14 7.13 -6.15
C PHE A 21 -9.04 7.10 -5.11
N GLY A 22 -7.88 6.72 -5.52
CA GLY A 22 -6.70 6.64 -4.66
C GLY A 22 -5.68 5.63 -5.16
N PRO A 23 -4.69 5.30 -4.34
CA PRO A 23 -4.38 5.97 -3.07
C PRO A 23 -3.53 7.24 -3.25
N ASP A 24 -3.43 8.03 -2.19
CA ASP A 24 -2.25 8.85 -1.93
C ASP A 24 -1.40 8.19 -0.84
N VAL A 25 -0.21 8.72 -0.61
CA VAL A 25 0.72 8.20 0.40
C VAL A 25 1.26 9.33 1.25
N GLU A 26 1.23 9.13 2.56
CA GLU A 26 1.81 10.04 3.53
C GLU A 26 2.65 9.23 4.54
N TYR A 27 3.90 9.67 4.78
CA TYR A 27 4.75 9.05 5.80
C TYR A 27 4.37 9.58 7.17
N LEU A 28 4.09 8.67 8.09
CA LEU A 28 3.82 9.02 9.49
C LEU A 28 5.14 9.33 10.20
N GLU A 29 5.21 10.46 10.86
CA GLU A 29 6.37 10.88 11.68
C GLU A 29 6.36 10.24 13.06
N SER A 30 5.21 9.79 13.51
CA SER A 30 5.01 9.14 14.80
C SER A 30 4.38 7.75 14.64
N ARG A 31 4.43 6.94 15.71
CA ARG A 31 3.72 5.66 15.77
C ARG A 31 2.25 5.80 16.18
N SER A 32 1.71 7.01 16.17
CA SER A 32 0.28 7.21 16.38
C SER A 32 -0.51 6.59 15.22
N LEU A 33 -1.46 5.73 15.56
CA LEU A 33 -2.31 5.07 14.58
C LEU A 33 -3.55 5.93 14.34
N ASP A 34 -3.41 6.94 13.50
CA ASP A 34 -4.53 7.77 13.05
C ASP A 34 -5.00 7.30 11.67
N TYR A 35 -6.25 6.91 11.58
CA TYR A 35 -6.90 6.43 10.36
C TYR A 35 -7.86 7.48 9.76
N ASN A 36 -7.86 8.70 10.28
CA ASN A 36 -8.68 9.77 9.71
C ASN A 36 -8.15 10.18 8.33
N VAL A 37 -9.07 10.43 7.42
CA VAL A 37 -8.75 11.02 6.12
C VAL A 37 -8.92 12.53 6.22
N ALA A 38 -7.85 13.26 5.93
CA ALA A 38 -7.87 14.72 6.03
C ALA A 38 -8.74 15.35 4.95
N GLU A 39 -9.73 16.14 5.36
CA GLU A 39 -10.66 16.85 4.46
C GLU A 39 -9.95 17.80 3.48
N ASN A 40 -8.83 18.40 3.87
CA ASN A 40 -8.07 19.32 3.05
C ASN A 40 -7.42 18.67 1.81
N LYS A 41 -7.38 17.34 1.73
CA LYS A 41 -6.90 16.61 0.57
C LYS A 41 -7.90 16.57 -0.58
N ARG A 42 -9.16 16.91 -0.35
CA ARG A 42 -10.26 16.87 -1.33
C ARG A 42 -9.88 17.55 -2.65
N HIS A 43 -9.37 18.78 -2.58
CA HIS A 43 -8.98 19.53 -3.77
C HIS A 43 -7.89 18.85 -4.59
N VAL A 44 -6.85 18.33 -3.92
CA VAL A 44 -5.73 17.65 -4.60
C VAL A 44 -6.19 16.36 -5.29
N PHE A 45 -7.12 15.63 -4.66
CA PHE A 45 -7.74 14.47 -5.29
C PHE A 45 -8.59 14.89 -6.50
N ALA A 46 -9.42 15.93 -6.37
CA ALA A 46 -10.25 16.44 -7.46
C ALA A 46 -9.40 16.80 -8.69
N GLU A 47 -8.29 17.51 -8.51
CA GLU A 47 -7.37 17.83 -9.61
C GLU A 47 -6.83 16.58 -10.31
N SER A 48 -6.45 15.56 -9.54
CA SER A 48 -5.94 14.29 -10.09
C SER A 48 -7.03 13.54 -10.85
N ILE A 49 -8.25 13.53 -10.32
CA ILE A 49 -9.40 12.81 -10.89
C ILE A 49 -9.89 13.48 -12.17
N ARG A 50 -9.84 14.81 -12.29
CA ARG A 50 -10.23 15.55 -13.50
C ARG A 50 -9.50 15.12 -14.76
N ARG A 51 -8.33 14.49 -14.62
CA ARG A 51 -7.60 13.89 -15.75
C ARG A 51 -8.32 12.68 -16.34
N ILE A 52 -9.14 12.00 -15.54
CA ILE A 52 -9.90 10.78 -15.88
C ILE A 52 -11.37 11.15 -16.10
N LEU A 53 -11.92 12.02 -15.24
CA LEU A 53 -13.30 12.49 -15.25
C LEU A 53 -13.33 14.02 -15.23
N PRO A 54 -13.30 14.70 -16.39
CA PRO A 54 -13.16 16.15 -16.47
C PRO A 54 -14.28 16.96 -15.79
N GLY A 55 -15.47 16.38 -15.63
CA GLY A 55 -16.63 17.07 -15.05
C GLY A 55 -16.71 17.04 -13.53
N ILE A 56 -15.76 16.37 -12.84
CA ILE A 56 -15.83 16.23 -11.38
C ILE A 56 -15.47 17.53 -10.65
N THR A 57 -16.21 17.85 -9.61
CA THR A 57 -15.96 18.99 -8.72
C THR A 57 -15.46 18.51 -7.35
N ASP A 58 -15.01 19.42 -6.52
CA ASP A 58 -14.55 19.09 -5.16
C ASP A 58 -15.70 18.57 -4.28
N GLU A 59 -16.94 19.02 -4.54
CA GLU A 59 -18.15 18.63 -3.83
C GLU A 59 -18.58 17.18 -4.13
N ASP A 60 -18.16 16.65 -5.27
CA ASP A 60 -18.46 15.26 -5.67
C ASP A 60 -17.60 14.23 -4.95
N ILE A 61 -16.57 14.68 -4.20
CA ILE A 61 -15.58 13.83 -3.56
C ILE A 61 -15.77 13.87 -2.05
N MET A 62 -15.83 12.70 -1.44
CA MET A 62 -15.86 12.55 0.01
C MET A 62 -14.71 11.66 0.48
N PRO A 63 -14.14 11.93 1.67
CA PRO A 63 -13.21 11.00 2.31
C PRO A 63 -13.86 9.63 2.48
N ASP A 64 -13.10 8.56 2.20
CA ASP A 64 -13.60 7.19 2.35
C ASP A 64 -12.82 6.46 3.45
N MET A 65 -11.61 6.02 3.17
CA MET A 65 -10.82 5.24 4.11
C MET A 65 -9.33 5.52 3.98
N SER A 66 -8.61 5.28 5.06
CA SER A 66 -7.16 5.21 5.07
C SER A 66 -6.70 3.87 5.63
N GLY A 67 -5.42 3.56 5.43
CA GLY A 67 -4.77 2.40 6.00
C GLY A 67 -3.30 2.70 6.28
N ILE A 68 -2.73 2.03 7.26
CA ILE A 68 -1.31 2.19 7.59
C ILE A 68 -0.55 0.99 7.04
N ARG A 69 0.39 1.27 6.13
CA ARG A 69 1.25 0.27 5.52
C ARG A 69 2.64 0.33 6.15
N PRO A 70 3.08 -0.72 6.86
CA PRO A 70 4.45 -0.79 7.34
C PRO A 70 5.42 -0.88 6.16
N LYS A 71 6.48 -0.09 6.20
CA LYS A 71 7.55 -0.06 5.20
C LYS A 71 8.86 -0.56 5.78
N LEU A 72 9.64 -1.31 4.99
CA LEU A 72 10.99 -1.76 5.36
C LEU A 72 12.04 -0.65 5.19
N GLN A 73 11.73 0.38 4.42
CA GLN A 73 12.60 1.52 4.17
C GLN A 73 12.03 2.80 4.78
N LYS A 74 12.90 3.73 5.10
CA LYS A 74 12.53 5.10 5.48
C LYS A 74 12.17 5.93 4.26
N LYS A 75 11.48 7.05 4.47
CA LYS A 75 11.22 8.06 3.44
C LYS A 75 12.51 8.45 2.72
N GLY A 76 12.49 8.48 1.39
CA GLY A 76 13.63 8.82 0.55
C GLY A 76 14.66 7.72 0.35
N GLN A 77 14.50 6.56 0.96
CA GLN A 77 15.34 5.40 0.68
C GLN A 77 14.77 4.58 -0.49
N PRO A 78 15.63 3.83 -1.22
CA PRO A 78 15.17 2.90 -2.26
C PRO A 78 14.17 1.87 -1.69
N ALA A 79 13.21 1.48 -2.52
CA ALA A 79 12.29 0.40 -2.17
C ALA A 79 13.07 -0.89 -1.88
N ARG A 80 12.67 -1.58 -0.80
CA ARG A 80 13.25 -2.87 -0.41
C ARG A 80 12.33 -3.99 -0.86
N ASP A 81 12.94 -5.11 -1.23
CA ASP A 81 12.23 -6.33 -1.57
C ASP A 81 11.68 -7.03 -0.30
N PHE A 82 10.81 -7.99 -0.50
CA PHE A 82 10.29 -8.87 0.55
C PHE A 82 11.43 -9.58 1.27
N VAL A 83 11.31 -9.69 2.58
CA VAL A 83 12.23 -10.47 3.40
C VAL A 83 11.54 -11.80 3.74
N ILE A 84 12.05 -12.88 3.17
CA ILE A 84 11.57 -14.24 3.42
C ILE A 84 12.76 -15.04 3.94
N VAL A 85 12.80 -15.32 5.22
CA VAL A 85 13.96 -15.91 5.90
C VAL A 85 13.54 -17.04 6.82
N HIS A 86 14.21 -18.20 6.68
CA HIS A 86 14.15 -19.28 7.66
C HIS A 86 15.12 -18.96 8.82
N GLU A 87 14.61 -18.85 10.01
CA GLU A 87 15.35 -18.35 11.18
C GLU A 87 16.21 -19.41 11.88
N THR A 88 16.64 -20.45 11.17
CA THR A 88 17.51 -21.52 11.70
C THR A 88 18.81 -20.95 12.27
N ALA A 89 19.39 -19.93 11.65
CA ALA A 89 20.59 -19.26 12.14
C ALA A 89 20.41 -18.61 13.53
N ARG A 90 19.16 -18.38 13.94
CA ARG A 90 18.78 -17.87 15.26
C ARG A 90 18.32 -18.97 16.21
N GLY A 91 18.49 -20.25 15.84
CA GLY A 91 18.04 -21.39 16.62
C GLY A 91 16.54 -21.67 16.52
N LEU A 92 15.81 -21.04 15.61
CA LEU A 92 14.37 -21.20 15.42
C LEU A 92 14.11 -22.08 14.20
N SER A 93 14.32 -23.38 14.35
CA SER A 93 14.03 -24.36 13.29
C SER A 93 12.53 -24.42 13.00
N GLY A 94 12.17 -24.47 11.72
CA GLY A 94 10.78 -24.49 11.28
C GLY A 94 10.06 -23.14 11.33
N PHE A 95 10.73 -22.07 11.75
CA PHE A 95 10.16 -20.73 11.76
C PHE A 95 10.64 -19.93 10.54
N VAL A 96 9.70 -19.48 9.72
CA VAL A 96 9.97 -18.62 8.55
C VAL A 96 9.33 -17.25 8.75
N ASN A 97 10.16 -16.21 8.70
CA ASN A 97 9.69 -14.82 8.69
C ASN A 97 9.28 -14.40 7.29
N LEU A 98 8.12 -13.78 7.19
CA LEU A 98 7.58 -13.13 5.99
C LEU A 98 7.36 -11.65 6.30
N ILE A 99 8.29 -10.78 5.91
CA ILE A 99 8.30 -9.38 6.33
C ILE A 99 8.29 -8.47 5.11
N GLY A 100 7.51 -7.37 5.20
CA GLY A 100 7.44 -6.36 4.16
C GLY A 100 6.70 -6.82 2.90
N ILE A 101 5.83 -7.81 3.03
CA ILE A 101 5.03 -8.29 1.90
C ILE A 101 3.87 -7.34 1.67
N GLU A 102 4.09 -6.38 0.79
CA GLU A 102 3.10 -5.44 0.30
C GLU A 102 2.70 -5.78 -1.15
N SER A 103 2.25 -4.85 -1.96
CA SER A 103 1.95 -5.13 -3.37
C SER A 103 3.23 -5.51 -4.15
N PRO A 104 3.22 -6.60 -4.92
CA PRO A 104 2.12 -7.49 -5.33
C PRO A 104 1.99 -8.79 -4.49
N GLY A 105 2.11 -8.74 -3.18
CA GLY A 105 2.14 -9.91 -2.30
C GLY A 105 0.97 -10.89 -2.50
N LEU A 106 -0.24 -10.40 -2.67
CA LEU A 106 -1.41 -11.26 -2.89
C LEU A 106 -1.28 -12.05 -4.20
N THR A 107 -0.89 -11.38 -5.29
CA THR A 107 -0.67 -12.03 -6.60
C THR A 107 0.51 -13.01 -6.54
N SER A 108 1.53 -12.70 -5.73
CA SER A 108 2.73 -13.53 -5.56
C SER A 108 2.54 -14.66 -4.55
N ALA A 109 1.43 -14.71 -3.81
CA ALA A 109 1.24 -15.66 -2.71
C ALA A 109 1.51 -17.14 -3.08
N PRO A 110 1.09 -17.66 -4.25
CA PRO A 110 1.41 -19.04 -4.63
C PRO A 110 2.90 -19.27 -4.84
N ALA A 111 3.63 -18.28 -5.37
CA ALA A 111 5.08 -18.37 -5.55
C ALA A 111 5.81 -18.28 -4.21
N ILE A 112 5.36 -17.40 -3.31
CA ILE A 112 5.88 -17.29 -1.94
C ILE A 112 5.68 -18.61 -1.19
N ALA A 113 4.51 -19.21 -1.29
CA ALA A 113 4.23 -20.51 -0.65
C ALA A 113 5.21 -21.61 -1.09
N ARG A 114 5.46 -21.73 -2.40
CA ARG A 114 6.45 -22.68 -2.95
C ARG A 114 7.88 -22.36 -2.51
N TYR A 115 8.19 -21.07 -2.31
CA TYR A 115 9.50 -20.70 -1.81
C TYR A 115 9.67 -21.08 -0.34
N VAL A 116 8.65 -20.84 0.49
CA VAL A 116 8.62 -21.22 1.90
C VAL A 116 8.71 -22.75 2.06
N GLU A 117 7.97 -23.50 1.24
CA GLU A 117 8.07 -24.99 1.21
C GLU A 117 9.52 -25.44 1.05
N ARG A 118 10.24 -24.89 0.07
CA ARG A 118 11.66 -25.22 -0.18
C ARG A 118 12.63 -24.76 0.91
N LEU A 119 12.22 -23.83 1.76
CA LEU A 119 13.03 -23.43 2.93
C LEU A 119 12.84 -24.37 4.11
N LEU A 120 11.72 -25.10 4.16
CA LEU A 120 11.35 -25.96 5.29
C LEU A 120 11.68 -27.42 5.03
N PHE A 121 11.64 -27.84 3.75
CA PHE A 121 11.79 -29.24 3.30
C PHE A 121 12.83 -29.36 2.17
#